data_34e1915c4313dc43a1acd36ce958f402
#
_entry.id   34e1915c4313dc43a1acd36ce958f402
#
_cell.length_a   1.000
_cell.length_b   1.000
_cell.length_c   1.000
_cell.angle_alpha   90.00
_cell.angle_beta   90.00
_cell.angle_gamma   90.00
#
_symmetry.space_group_name_H-M   'P 1'
#
loop_
_entity.id
_entity.type
_entity.pdbx_description
1 polymer ?
#
loop_
_entity_poly.entity_id
_entity_poly.type
_entity_poly.pdbx_seq_one_letter_code
_entity_poly.pdbx_strand_id
1 'polypeptide(L)'
;NNTDKINEVISKLKMVEATSENLNLPTLIDGVTITWVSARPTILSNTGVINRGAKDTNVSILATFTYEGTSVQKRYTIKILGYTVEEKLNMVFSTISFPNLINADLELLSSYQYGVVASYSSSNTDILSNDGKVKLGEKQETVTLTVLLELEGVKMSKDYNLTIDKIEKIKYHQLITRFDDFVVIT
;
A
#
# COMPACT_ATOMS: atom_id res chain seq x y z
N ASN A 1 1.63 -50.31 11.15
CA ASN A 1 0.41 -49.95 11.88
C ASN A 1 -0.08 -48.52 11.41
N ASN A 2 -1.24 -48.08 11.88
CA ASN A 2 -1.79 -46.78 11.43
C ASN A 2 -0.90 -45.58 11.80
N THR A 3 -0.25 -45.65 12.98
CA THR A 3 0.67 -44.59 13.41
C THR A 3 1.92 -44.52 12.52
N ASP A 4 2.45 -45.67 12.06
CA ASP A 4 3.61 -45.71 11.16
C ASP A 4 3.25 -45.06 9.80
N LYS A 5 2.05 -45.35 9.29
CA LYS A 5 1.53 -44.74 8.06
C LYS A 5 1.44 -43.21 8.20
N ILE A 6 0.91 -42.72 9.32
CA ILE A 6 0.82 -41.28 9.59
C ILE A 6 2.23 -40.68 9.70
N ASN A 7 3.16 -41.30 10.41
CA ASN A 7 4.52 -40.79 10.56
C ASN A 7 5.30 -40.77 9.25
N GLU A 8 5.02 -41.68 8.31
CA GLU A 8 5.57 -41.65 6.95
C GLU A 8 5.10 -40.38 6.22
N VAL A 9 3.80 -40.07 6.28
CA VAL A 9 3.24 -38.85 5.67
C VAL A 9 3.83 -37.60 6.32
N ILE A 10 3.93 -37.55 7.64
CA ILE A 10 4.54 -36.43 8.37
C ILE A 10 6.00 -36.21 7.92
N SER A 11 6.77 -37.29 7.67
CA SER A 11 8.15 -37.17 7.21
C SER A 11 8.28 -36.64 5.77
N LYS A 12 7.31 -36.93 4.93
CA LYS A 12 7.23 -36.46 3.54
C LYS A 12 6.79 -34.98 3.44
N LEU A 13 5.96 -34.52 4.38
CA LEU A 13 5.45 -33.13 4.38
C LEU A 13 6.56 -32.17 4.77
N LYS A 14 6.97 -31.35 3.80
CA LYS A 14 7.96 -30.27 4.00
C LYS A 14 7.23 -28.94 4.15
N MET A 15 7.32 -28.34 5.33
CA MET A 15 6.83 -27.00 5.59
C MET A 15 7.95 -25.98 5.45
N VAL A 16 7.66 -24.81 4.85
CA VAL A 16 8.62 -23.71 4.78
C VAL A 16 8.79 -23.08 6.17
N GLU A 17 9.98 -22.58 6.46
CA GLU A 17 10.27 -21.88 7.71
C GLU A 17 9.81 -20.43 7.68
N ALA A 18 9.83 -19.80 6.49
CA ALA A 18 9.42 -18.42 6.27
C ALA A 18 8.79 -18.25 4.88
N THR A 19 7.83 -17.33 4.76
CA THR A 19 7.18 -17.03 3.47
C THR A 19 6.62 -15.63 3.41
N SER A 20 6.59 -15.05 2.20
CA SER A 20 5.80 -13.87 1.81
C SER A 20 4.58 -14.23 0.95
N GLU A 21 4.42 -15.53 0.63
CA GLU A 21 3.37 -16.05 -0.26
C GLU A 21 2.43 -16.98 0.51
N ASN A 22 1.20 -17.15 -0.01
CA ASN A 22 0.25 -18.13 0.53
C ASN A 22 0.85 -19.52 0.57
N LEU A 23 0.50 -20.29 1.61
CA LEU A 23 0.91 -21.67 1.78
C LEU A 23 -0.07 -22.60 1.09
N ASN A 24 0.47 -23.64 0.44
CA ASN A 24 -0.32 -24.80 0.05
C ASN A 24 -0.37 -25.79 1.24
N LEU A 25 -1.50 -25.82 1.94
CA LEU A 25 -1.73 -26.72 3.06
C LEU A 25 -2.54 -27.95 2.57
N PRO A 26 -1.91 -29.11 2.35
CA PRO A 26 -2.62 -30.29 1.85
C PRO A 26 -3.59 -30.82 2.90
N THR A 27 -4.75 -31.28 2.44
CA THR A 27 -5.78 -31.87 3.29
C THR A 27 -5.83 -33.42 3.21
N LEU A 28 -5.12 -34.00 2.22
CA LEU A 28 -5.02 -35.44 2.01
C LEU A 28 -3.66 -35.79 1.39
N ILE A 29 -2.94 -36.73 1.98
CA ILE A 29 -1.70 -37.30 1.44
C ILE A 29 -1.74 -38.80 1.69
N ASP A 30 -1.58 -39.63 0.67
CA ASP A 30 -1.49 -41.09 0.73
C ASP A 30 -2.61 -41.77 1.57
N GLY A 31 -3.84 -41.18 1.53
CA GLY A 31 -4.99 -41.65 2.29
C GLY A 31 -5.08 -41.11 3.73
N VAL A 32 -4.07 -40.39 4.23
CA VAL A 32 -4.10 -39.70 5.50
C VAL A 32 -4.75 -38.33 5.33
N THR A 33 -5.84 -38.07 6.06
CA THR A 33 -6.47 -36.75 6.09
C THR A 33 -5.71 -35.81 7.02
N ILE A 34 -5.63 -34.54 6.64
CA ILE A 34 -4.91 -33.50 7.41
C ILE A 34 -5.82 -32.32 7.63
N THR A 35 -6.01 -31.92 8.87
CA THR A 35 -6.73 -30.68 9.23
C THR A 35 -5.75 -29.69 9.84
N TRP A 36 -5.98 -28.40 9.59
CA TRP A 36 -5.08 -27.33 9.99
C TRP A 36 -5.79 -26.32 10.89
N VAL A 37 -5.15 -25.93 11.98
CA VAL A 37 -5.65 -24.90 12.91
C VAL A 37 -4.52 -23.93 13.21
N SER A 38 -4.69 -22.69 12.76
CA SER A 38 -3.75 -21.60 13.02
C SER A 38 -4.00 -20.98 14.39
N ALA A 39 -2.92 -20.64 15.10
CA ALA A 39 -2.99 -19.87 16.33
C ALA A 39 -3.33 -18.40 16.09
N ARG A 40 -3.15 -17.89 14.85
CA ARG A 40 -3.44 -16.50 14.44
C ARG A 40 -4.08 -16.46 13.05
N PRO A 41 -5.36 -16.87 12.92
CA PRO A 41 -6.00 -17.09 11.64
C PRO A 41 -6.17 -15.80 10.80
N THR A 42 -6.08 -14.61 11.41
CA THR A 42 -6.08 -13.32 10.72
C THR A 42 -4.76 -13.00 10.02
N ILE A 43 -3.67 -13.69 10.38
CA ILE A 43 -2.33 -13.54 9.77
C ILE A 43 -2.01 -14.72 8.86
N LEU A 44 -2.28 -15.95 9.31
CA LEU A 44 -2.20 -17.18 8.55
C LEU A 44 -3.51 -17.95 8.75
N SER A 45 -4.33 -18.05 7.71
CA SER A 45 -5.60 -18.77 7.80
C SER A 45 -5.40 -20.28 7.88
N ASN A 46 -6.43 -21.02 8.29
CA ASN A 46 -6.42 -22.50 8.30
C ASN A 46 -6.30 -23.10 6.88
N THR A 47 -6.46 -22.31 5.84
CA THR A 47 -6.33 -22.72 4.43
C THR A 47 -5.02 -22.27 3.80
N GLY A 48 -4.13 -21.61 4.56
CA GLY A 48 -2.81 -21.18 4.09
C GLY A 48 -2.77 -19.76 3.51
N VAL A 49 -3.87 -19.02 3.52
CA VAL A 49 -3.87 -17.61 3.07
C VAL A 49 -3.16 -16.76 4.13
N ILE A 50 -2.21 -15.92 3.69
CA ILE A 50 -1.49 -15.02 4.58
C ILE A 50 -1.95 -13.57 4.42
N ASN A 51 -1.89 -12.83 5.54
CA ASN A 51 -2.08 -11.38 5.58
C ASN A 51 -0.83 -10.76 6.19
N ARG A 52 0.03 -10.19 5.34
CA ARG A 52 1.31 -9.61 5.72
C ARG A 52 1.10 -8.26 6.41
N GLY A 53 1.98 -7.93 7.34
CA GLY A 53 2.03 -6.65 8.01
C GLY A 53 3.37 -5.93 7.79
N ALA A 54 3.57 -4.85 8.54
CA ALA A 54 4.80 -4.05 8.44
C ALA A 54 6.06 -4.78 8.91
N LYS A 55 5.91 -5.85 9.73
CA LYS A 55 7.02 -6.61 10.34
C LYS A 55 6.79 -8.11 10.19
N ASP A 56 7.89 -8.86 10.22
CA ASP A 56 7.86 -10.32 10.31
C ASP A 56 7.07 -10.77 11.53
N THR A 57 6.28 -11.85 11.37
CA THR A 57 5.46 -12.40 12.43
C THR A 57 5.52 -13.92 12.41
N ASN A 58 5.90 -14.53 13.54
CA ASN A 58 5.84 -15.98 13.68
C ASN A 58 4.41 -16.43 13.99
N VAL A 59 3.92 -17.40 13.23
CA VAL A 59 2.61 -18.01 13.44
C VAL A 59 2.77 -19.51 13.62
N SER A 60 2.17 -20.03 14.69
CA SER A 60 2.07 -21.47 14.95
C SER A 60 0.82 -22.03 14.28
N ILE A 61 0.95 -23.14 13.57
CA ILE A 61 -0.16 -23.88 12.97
C ILE A 61 -0.10 -25.34 13.37
N LEU A 62 -1.22 -25.87 13.82
CA LEU A 62 -1.37 -27.27 14.27
C LEU A 62 -1.96 -28.10 13.14
N ALA A 63 -1.24 -29.13 12.70
CA ALA A 63 -1.74 -30.16 11.81
C ALA A 63 -2.20 -31.38 12.61
N THR A 64 -3.40 -31.89 12.32
CA THR A 64 -3.92 -33.15 12.82
C THR A 64 -4.01 -34.14 11.67
N PHE A 65 -3.20 -35.17 11.70
CA PHE A 65 -3.13 -36.24 10.70
C PHE A 65 -3.99 -37.40 11.17
N THR A 66 -4.95 -37.85 10.35
CA THR A 66 -5.87 -38.93 10.72
C THR A 66 -5.90 -40.00 9.64
N TYR A 67 -5.75 -41.26 10.08
CA TYR A 67 -5.83 -42.46 9.25
C TYR A 67 -6.56 -43.58 10.00
N GLU A 68 -7.62 -44.14 9.43
CA GLU A 68 -8.43 -45.21 10.01
C GLU A 68 -8.71 -45.04 11.52
N GLY A 69 -9.18 -43.86 11.91
CA GLY A 69 -9.56 -43.53 13.29
C GLY A 69 -8.40 -43.23 14.23
N THR A 70 -7.13 -43.38 13.79
CA THR A 70 -5.95 -42.98 14.54
C THR A 70 -5.53 -41.55 14.15
N SER A 71 -5.18 -40.70 15.13
CA SER A 71 -4.75 -39.34 14.90
C SER A 71 -3.43 -39.03 15.57
N VAL A 72 -2.57 -38.25 14.87
CA VAL A 72 -1.32 -37.71 15.40
C VAL A 72 -1.31 -36.19 15.09
N GLN A 73 -0.84 -35.40 16.06
CA GLN A 73 -0.73 -33.95 15.88
C GLN A 73 0.72 -33.54 15.76
N LYS A 74 0.96 -32.55 14.90
CA LYS A 74 2.25 -31.88 14.75
C LYS A 74 2.05 -30.38 14.61
N ARG A 75 2.86 -29.62 15.35
CA ARG A 75 2.89 -28.17 15.31
C ARG A 75 4.03 -27.69 14.42
N TYR A 76 3.73 -26.73 13.58
CA TYR A 76 4.71 -26.01 12.76
C TYR A 76 4.71 -24.54 13.15
N THR A 77 5.87 -23.90 13.12
CA THR A 77 6.00 -22.44 13.28
C THR A 77 6.52 -21.89 11.97
N ILE A 78 5.81 -20.92 11.43
CA ILE A 78 6.12 -20.30 10.14
C ILE A 78 6.28 -18.80 10.37
N LYS A 79 7.39 -18.25 9.89
CA LYS A 79 7.61 -16.81 9.86
C LYS A 79 6.90 -16.22 8.64
N ILE A 80 5.84 -15.46 8.88
CA ILE A 80 5.22 -14.64 7.82
C ILE A 80 6.05 -13.37 7.69
N LEU A 81 6.67 -13.19 6.53
CA LEU A 81 7.54 -12.04 6.26
C LEU A 81 6.72 -10.76 6.11
N GLY A 82 7.12 -9.71 6.80
CA GLY A 82 6.56 -8.37 6.68
C GLY A 82 6.86 -7.74 5.31
N TYR A 83 6.28 -6.57 5.05
CA TYR A 83 6.59 -5.82 3.84
C TYR A 83 8.04 -5.35 3.86
N THR A 84 8.73 -5.48 2.72
CA THR A 84 10.07 -4.93 2.53
C THR A 84 10.03 -3.41 2.54
N VAL A 85 11.19 -2.76 2.68
CA VAL A 85 11.31 -1.29 2.58
C VAL A 85 10.79 -0.80 1.22
N GLU A 86 11.17 -1.47 0.13
CA GLU A 86 10.73 -1.13 -1.21
C GLU A 86 9.22 -1.27 -1.40
N GLU A 87 8.61 -2.35 -0.88
CA GLU A 87 7.15 -2.52 -0.89
C GLU A 87 6.45 -1.40 -0.14
N LYS A 88 6.95 -0.99 1.03
CA LYS A 88 6.39 0.12 1.82
C LYS A 88 6.48 1.46 1.07
N LEU A 89 7.61 1.75 0.42
CA LEU A 89 7.76 2.95 -0.41
C LEU A 89 6.77 2.94 -1.58
N ASN A 90 6.62 1.82 -2.28
CA ASN A 90 5.66 1.68 -3.37
C ASN A 90 4.21 1.82 -2.90
N MET A 91 3.86 1.29 -1.72
CA MET A 91 2.54 1.48 -1.10
C MET A 91 2.26 2.96 -0.83
N VAL A 92 3.25 3.73 -0.33
CA VAL A 92 3.10 5.17 -0.12
C VAL A 92 2.92 5.88 -1.45
N PHE A 93 3.73 5.58 -2.49
CA PHE A 93 3.54 6.17 -3.82
C PHE A 93 2.14 5.92 -4.38
N SER A 94 1.53 4.77 -4.11
CA SER A 94 0.17 4.47 -4.56
C SER A 94 -0.91 5.35 -3.93
N THR A 95 -0.61 6.02 -2.81
CA THR A 95 -1.51 6.96 -2.12
C THR A 95 -1.31 8.41 -2.57
N ILE A 96 -0.22 8.73 -3.26
CA ILE A 96 0.10 10.09 -3.72
C ILE A 96 -0.58 10.34 -5.06
N SER A 97 -1.46 11.33 -5.08
CA SER A 97 -2.14 11.79 -6.29
C SER A 97 -2.30 13.31 -6.27
N PHE A 98 -2.37 13.91 -7.44
CA PHE A 98 -2.58 15.33 -7.63
C PHE A 98 -3.77 15.59 -8.55
N PRO A 99 -4.46 16.74 -8.42
CA PRO A 99 -5.53 17.12 -9.34
C PRO A 99 -5.01 17.22 -10.79
N ASN A 100 -5.86 16.93 -11.77
CA ASN A 100 -5.51 17.09 -13.19
C ASN A 100 -5.20 18.54 -13.59
N LEU A 101 -5.87 19.50 -12.94
CA LEU A 101 -5.67 20.93 -13.11
C LEU A 101 -5.51 21.58 -11.74
N ILE A 102 -4.41 22.28 -11.54
CA ILE A 102 -4.04 22.89 -10.26
C ILE A 102 -4.28 24.39 -10.32
N ASN A 103 -5.18 24.90 -9.49
CA ASN A 103 -5.55 26.31 -9.38
C ASN A 103 -5.42 26.87 -7.97
N ALA A 104 -4.88 26.10 -7.03
CA ALA A 104 -4.62 26.46 -5.65
C ALA A 104 -3.37 25.78 -5.12
N ASP A 105 -2.88 26.23 -3.97
CA ASP A 105 -1.76 25.61 -3.28
C ASP A 105 -1.98 24.11 -3.03
N LEU A 106 -0.92 23.32 -3.14
CA LEU A 106 -0.92 21.89 -2.85
C LEU A 106 -0.52 21.65 -1.41
N GLU A 107 -1.20 20.72 -0.75
CA GLU A 107 -0.78 20.19 0.53
C GLU A 107 0.23 19.05 0.29
N LEU A 108 1.51 19.31 0.55
CA LEU A 108 2.60 18.35 0.39
C LEU A 108 3.02 17.81 1.77
N LEU A 109 2.65 16.54 2.03
CA LEU A 109 2.96 15.90 3.30
C LEU A 109 4.44 15.53 3.38
N SER A 110 5.09 15.83 4.51
CA SER A 110 6.49 15.47 4.76
C SER A 110 6.68 14.06 5.32
N SER A 111 5.59 13.40 5.78
CA SER A 111 5.65 12.06 6.34
C SER A 111 4.40 11.25 6.01
N TYR A 112 4.58 9.94 5.88
CA TYR A 112 3.55 8.96 5.53
C TYR A 112 3.60 7.75 6.48
N GLN A 113 2.71 6.78 6.25
CA GLN A 113 2.70 5.51 6.97
C GLN A 113 4.07 4.82 6.93
N TYR A 114 4.32 3.91 7.83
CA TYR A 114 5.58 3.18 8.03
C TYR A 114 6.79 4.05 8.41
N GLY A 115 6.61 5.35 8.68
CA GLY A 115 7.70 6.28 8.93
C GLY A 115 8.41 6.75 7.65
N VAL A 116 7.77 6.63 6.49
CA VAL A 116 8.30 7.14 5.23
C VAL A 116 8.35 8.66 5.27
N VAL A 117 9.50 9.23 4.93
CA VAL A 117 9.71 10.68 4.81
C VAL A 117 9.65 11.06 3.34
N ALA A 118 8.97 12.18 3.04
CA ALA A 118 8.85 12.71 1.70
C ALA A 118 9.51 14.09 1.57
N SER A 119 10.13 14.33 0.43
CA SER A 119 10.60 15.64 -0.02
C SER A 119 10.19 15.86 -1.47
N TYR A 120 10.09 17.14 -1.85
CA TYR A 120 9.54 17.55 -3.13
C TYR A 120 10.49 18.50 -3.83
N SER A 121 10.57 18.38 -5.15
CA SER A 121 11.36 19.27 -6.00
C SER A 121 10.57 19.62 -7.26
N SER A 122 10.34 20.90 -7.48
CA SER A 122 9.67 21.42 -8.66
C SER A 122 10.67 21.77 -9.76
N SER A 123 10.32 21.45 -11.00
CA SER A 123 11.10 21.86 -12.18
C SER A 123 11.02 23.37 -12.45
N ASN A 124 10.04 24.08 -11.86
CA ASN A 124 9.90 25.52 -11.96
C ASN A 124 9.31 26.10 -10.66
N THR A 125 10.19 26.55 -9.77
CA THR A 125 9.82 27.08 -8.44
C THR A 125 9.14 28.44 -8.49
N ASP A 126 9.20 29.17 -9.63
CA ASP A 126 8.48 30.41 -9.81
C ASP A 126 6.98 30.21 -10.03
N ILE A 127 6.57 29.01 -10.44
CA ILE A 127 5.17 28.62 -10.73
C ILE A 127 4.62 27.72 -9.62
N LEU A 128 5.39 26.70 -9.22
CA LEU A 128 5.09 25.78 -8.12
C LEU A 128 6.34 25.65 -7.25
N SER A 129 6.25 26.13 -6.03
CA SER A 129 7.38 25.99 -5.09
C SER A 129 7.51 24.56 -4.56
N ASN A 130 8.68 24.21 -3.97
CA ASN A 130 8.93 22.90 -3.37
C ASN A 130 8.05 22.59 -2.14
N ASP A 131 7.42 23.60 -1.54
CA ASP A 131 6.48 23.49 -0.42
C ASP A 131 5.00 23.57 -0.87
N GLY A 132 4.74 23.54 -2.18
CA GLY A 132 3.38 23.43 -2.75
C GLY A 132 2.68 24.75 -3.02
N LYS A 133 3.36 25.92 -2.90
CA LYS A 133 2.76 27.22 -3.24
C LYS A 133 2.66 27.38 -4.74
N VAL A 134 1.46 27.77 -5.20
CA VAL A 134 1.12 27.90 -6.62
C VAL A 134 0.97 29.36 -6.99
N LYS A 135 1.64 29.78 -8.07
CA LYS A 135 1.50 31.09 -8.68
C LYS A 135 0.89 30.96 -10.07
N LEU A 136 -0.39 31.34 -10.19
CA LEU A 136 -1.10 31.32 -11.47
C LEU A 136 -0.59 32.45 -12.38
N GLY A 137 -0.33 32.11 -13.65
CA GLY A 137 0.04 33.04 -14.70
C GLY A 137 -1.11 33.37 -15.64
N GLU A 138 -0.82 34.04 -16.75
CA GLU A 138 -1.82 34.39 -17.77
C GLU A 138 -2.22 33.22 -18.69
N LYS A 139 -1.42 32.13 -18.69
CA LYS A 139 -1.64 30.92 -19.47
C LYS A 139 -1.40 29.69 -18.58
N GLN A 140 -1.93 28.57 -19.01
CA GLN A 140 -1.62 27.29 -18.37
C GLN A 140 -0.14 26.92 -18.58
N GLU A 141 0.48 26.37 -17.53
CA GLU A 141 1.88 25.92 -17.54
C GLU A 141 1.95 24.47 -17.08
N THR A 142 2.92 23.72 -17.60
CA THR A 142 3.23 22.37 -17.12
C THR A 142 4.48 22.42 -16.27
N VAL A 143 4.40 21.82 -15.08
CA VAL A 143 5.53 21.72 -14.13
C VAL A 143 5.69 20.25 -13.74
N THR A 144 6.92 19.76 -13.69
CA THR A 144 7.22 18.44 -13.14
C THR A 144 7.52 18.59 -11.64
N LEU A 145 6.74 17.89 -10.82
CA LEU A 145 6.99 17.75 -9.38
C LEU A 145 7.60 16.37 -9.13
N THR A 146 8.86 16.34 -8.72
CA THR A 146 9.53 15.12 -8.30
C THR A 146 9.25 14.88 -6.81
N VAL A 147 8.68 13.73 -6.49
CA VAL A 147 8.48 13.25 -5.12
C VAL A 147 9.58 12.26 -4.80
N LEU A 148 10.38 12.54 -3.77
CA LEU A 148 11.40 11.64 -3.24
C LEU A 148 10.91 11.08 -1.91
N LEU A 149 10.79 9.75 -1.81
CA LEU A 149 10.47 9.03 -0.58
C LEU A 149 11.73 8.36 -0.02
N GLU A 150 11.87 8.38 1.30
CA GLU A 150 12.97 7.74 2.02
C GLU A 150 12.44 6.94 3.21
N LEU A 151 12.95 5.71 3.37
CA LEU A 151 12.72 4.85 4.53
C LEU A 151 13.99 4.01 4.78
N GLU A 152 14.49 4.02 6.02
CA GLU A 152 15.65 3.20 6.44
C GLU A 152 16.88 3.37 5.51
N GLY A 153 17.09 4.58 4.98
CA GLY A 153 18.20 4.88 4.07
C GLY A 153 17.97 4.50 2.59
N VAL A 154 16.86 3.82 2.28
CA VAL A 154 16.46 3.54 0.90
C VAL A 154 15.66 4.71 0.35
N LYS A 155 16.00 5.15 -0.85
CA LYS A 155 15.36 6.28 -1.54
C LYS A 155 14.75 5.84 -2.85
N MET A 156 13.52 6.30 -3.10
CA MET A 156 12.82 6.13 -4.37
C MET A 156 12.19 7.46 -4.78
N SER A 157 12.22 7.77 -6.07
CA SER A 157 11.59 8.99 -6.61
C SER A 157 10.61 8.69 -7.73
N LYS A 158 9.63 9.58 -7.88
CA LYS A 158 8.65 9.55 -8.96
C LYS A 158 8.33 10.97 -9.41
N ASP A 159 8.26 11.16 -10.72
CA ASP A 159 7.89 12.43 -11.35
C ASP A 159 6.41 12.48 -11.66
N TYR A 160 5.79 13.63 -11.36
CA TYR A 160 4.40 13.95 -11.65
C TYR A 160 4.36 15.19 -12.53
N ASN A 161 3.85 15.06 -13.74
CA ASN A 161 3.61 16.19 -14.64
C ASN A 161 2.29 16.85 -14.28
N LEU A 162 2.36 18.08 -13.76
CA LEU A 162 1.24 18.82 -13.24
C LEU A 162 0.89 19.97 -14.18
N THR A 163 -0.39 20.14 -14.47
CA THR A 163 -0.90 21.31 -15.22
C THR A 163 -1.37 22.36 -14.22
N ILE A 164 -0.67 23.50 -14.21
CA ILE A 164 -1.04 24.66 -13.40
C ILE A 164 -1.96 25.55 -14.23
N ASP A 165 -3.09 25.94 -13.66
CA ASP A 165 -4.10 26.73 -14.34
C ASP A 165 -3.65 28.19 -14.51
N LYS A 166 -4.42 28.92 -15.28
CA LYS A 166 -4.25 30.36 -15.50
C LYS A 166 -5.17 31.15 -14.61
N ILE A 167 -4.83 32.44 -14.40
CA ILE A 167 -5.73 33.41 -13.78
C ILE A 167 -6.96 33.56 -14.66
N GLU A 168 -8.17 33.41 -14.12
CA GLU A 168 -9.39 33.79 -14.81
C GLU A 168 -9.47 35.31 -14.86
N LYS A 169 -9.35 35.87 -16.06
CA LYS A 169 -9.66 37.34 -16.28
C LYS A 169 -11.16 37.51 -16.20
N ILE A 170 -11.66 38.10 -15.11
CA ILE A 170 -13.03 38.54 -15.02
C ILE A 170 -13.20 39.60 -16.12
N LYS A 171 -14.03 39.36 -17.15
CA LYS A 171 -14.34 40.32 -18.16
C LYS A 171 -15.10 41.46 -17.49
N TYR A 172 -14.52 42.64 -17.45
CA TYR A 172 -15.13 43.85 -16.87
C TYR A 172 -16.58 44.14 -17.36
N HIS A 173 -16.95 43.60 -18.51
CA HIS A 173 -18.32 43.71 -19.05
C HIS A 173 -19.40 43.03 -18.19
N GLN A 174 -19.08 42.02 -17.42
CA GLN A 174 -20.06 41.34 -16.53
C GLN A 174 -20.23 42.07 -15.19
N LEU A 175 -19.28 42.93 -14.80
CA LEU A 175 -19.38 43.73 -13.59
C LEU A 175 -20.22 45.01 -13.86
N ILE A 176 -20.16 45.63 -15.06
CA ILE A 176 -20.89 46.83 -15.40
C ILE A 176 -22.38 46.55 -15.50
N THR A 177 -22.82 45.45 -16.11
CA THR A 177 -24.24 45.07 -16.19
C THR A 177 -24.88 44.74 -14.83
N ARG A 178 -24.12 44.42 -13.80
CA ARG A 178 -24.67 44.27 -12.46
C ARG A 178 -24.81 45.58 -11.67
N PHE A 179 -24.11 46.64 -12.03
CA PHE A 179 -24.25 47.98 -11.43
C PHE A 179 -25.38 48.81 -12.02
N ASP A 180 -25.71 48.59 -13.30
CA ASP A 180 -26.81 49.32 -13.98
C ASP A 180 -28.21 48.85 -13.48
N ASP A 181 -28.33 47.64 -12.92
CA ASP A 181 -29.58 47.13 -12.34
C ASP A 181 -29.85 47.70 -10.92
N PHE A 182 -28.93 48.45 -10.32
CA PHE A 182 -29.07 49.03 -8.99
C PHE A 182 -29.29 50.53 -8.94
N VAL A 183 -29.40 51.19 -10.07
CA VAL A 183 -29.64 52.65 -10.14
C VAL A 183 -30.98 52.92 -10.80
N VAL A 184 -32.09 52.66 -10.12
CA VAL A 184 -33.34 53.41 -10.23
C VAL A 184 -34.17 53.16 -8.96
N ILE A 185 -33.97 53.97 -7.95
CA ILE A 185 -35.05 54.40 -7.06
C ILE A 185 -34.81 55.87 -6.75
N THR A 186 -35.49 56.73 -7.50
CA THR A 186 -35.86 58.07 -7.06
C THR A 186 -37.24 58.03 -6.46
#